data_705f13f2c720a50aab1fd84d3aad4daf
#
_entry.id   705f13f2c720a50aab1fd84d3aad4daf
#
_cell.length_a   1.000
_cell.length_b   1.000
_cell.length_c   1.000
_cell.angle_alpha   90.00
_cell.angle_beta   90.00
_cell.angle_gamma   90.00
#
_symmetry.space_group_name_H-M   'P 1'
#
loop_
_entity.id
_entity.type
_entity.pdbx_description
1 polymer ?
#
loop_
_entity_poly.entity_id
_entity_poly.type
_entity_poly.pdbx_seq_one_letter_code
_entity_poly.pdbx_strand_id
1 'polypeptide(L)'
;CPCPCRLLSQDQVHLAVIDTTQSFWLVLVQGLTEFLPISSSGHLILLTDLMGWPDQGLAFDVAVHFGTLLAVLAYFRRDLSAILQGWLIRLRGGDSTPEGRLGGLIAISTVPVLIGGLLLGSSVDTVLRNPLVVALTTIAFGLVLWWADATGSRKRQIMALTDRDAVLIGIAQVLSLIPGTSRSGITLSAGLALGLDRSTAARFSFLMAIPVILAATLYKLTGLHGNDFAVAWTVLGIGVVFAAVSAFMVIGLFLRLIERFGVLPFVLYRLLLGGLLLYWYL
;
A
#
# COMPACT_ATOMS: atom_id res chain seq x y z
N CYS A 1 2.75 39.55 -47.04
CA CYS A 1 3.61 38.50 -46.53
C CYS A 1 2.74 37.39 -45.89
N PRO A 2 2.72 36.16 -46.43
CA PRO A 2 2.00 35.06 -45.80
C PRO A 2 2.88 34.42 -44.73
N CYS A 3 2.35 34.36 -43.52
CA CYS A 3 2.94 33.60 -42.40
C CYS A 3 2.78 32.09 -42.65
N PRO A 4 3.83 31.29 -42.64
CA PRO A 4 3.66 29.84 -42.72
C PRO A 4 3.20 29.32 -41.36
N CYS A 5 1.90 29.04 -41.23
CA CYS A 5 1.41 28.13 -40.17
C CYS A 5 2.11 26.77 -40.33
N ARG A 6 3.14 26.52 -39.53
CA ARG A 6 3.69 25.22 -39.36
C ARG A 6 2.63 24.37 -38.64
N LEU A 7 1.93 23.57 -39.42
CA LEU A 7 1.19 22.41 -38.89
C LEU A 7 2.21 21.53 -38.18
N LEU A 8 2.23 21.61 -36.87
CA LEU A 8 2.91 20.62 -36.02
C LEU A 8 2.23 19.30 -36.32
N SER A 9 2.96 18.40 -36.92
CA SER A 9 2.54 17.04 -37.20
C SER A 9 2.15 16.37 -35.86
N GLN A 10 0.94 15.80 -35.83
CA GLN A 10 0.37 15.10 -34.68
C GLN A 10 1.10 13.77 -34.33
N ASP A 11 2.26 13.50 -34.92
CA ASP A 11 2.96 12.21 -34.81
C ASP A 11 4.08 12.18 -33.78
N GLN A 12 4.13 13.14 -32.85
CA GLN A 12 5.09 13.13 -31.75
C GLN A 12 4.41 13.26 -30.37
N VAL A 13 3.38 12.47 -30.10
CA VAL A 13 3.11 12.07 -28.74
C VAL A 13 4.17 11.02 -28.40
N HIS A 14 5.39 11.48 -28.09
CA HIS A 14 6.31 10.64 -27.34
C HIS A 14 5.60 10.32 -26.03
N LEU A 15 5.06 9.11 -25.91
CA LEU A 15 4.80 8.49 -24.63
C LEU A 15 6.12 8.66 -23.86
N ALA A 16 6.13 9.54 -22.87
CA ALA A 16 7.30 9.81 -22.06
C ALA A 16 7.54 8.53 -21.24
N VAL A 17 8.33 7.63 -21.82
CA VAL A 17 8.72 6.37 -21.16
C VAL A 17 9.73 6.76 -20.09
N ILE A 18 9.42 6.41 -18.83
CA ILE A 18 10.37 6.57 -17.74
C ILE A 18 11.67 5.84 -18.09
N ASP A 19 12.80 6.49 -17.86
CA ASP A 19 14.11 5.89 -18.08
C ASP A 19 14.44 4.86 -16.97
N THR A 20 15.52 4.10 -17.18
CA THR A 20 15.94 3.06 -16.24
C THR A 20 16.30 3.63 -14.87
N THR A 21 16.85 4.84 -14.80
CA THR A 21 17.23 5.51 -13.56
C THR A 21 16.00 5.97 -12.78
N GLN A 22 15.04 6.56 -13.47
CA GLN A 22 13.74 6.96 -12.90
C GLN A 22 13.00 5.73 -12.36
N SER A 23 12.94 4.66 -13.15
CA SER A 23 12.34 3.38 -12.76
C SER A 23 12.98 2.82 -11.51
N PHE A 24 14.32 2.83 -11.41
CA PHE A 24 15.05 2.34 -10.25
C PHE A 24 14.65 3.08 -8.96
N TRP A 25 14.63 4.42 -8.99
CA TRP A 25 14.27 5.22 -7.82
C TRP A 25 12.80 5.04 -7.42
N LEU A 26 11.89 5.01 -8.38
CA LEU A 26 10.46 4.78 -8.11
C LEU A 26 10.21 3.42 -7.49
N VAL A 27 10.85 2.36 -8.01
CA VAL A 27 10.76 1.00 -7.46
C VAL A 27 11.31 0.94 -6.04
N LEU A 28 12.47 1.56 -5.80
CA LEU A 28 13.08 1.58 -4.48
C LEU A 28 12.19 2.30 -3.47
N VAL A 29 11.68 3.48 -3.81
CA VAL A 29 10.75 4.25 -2.98
C VAL A 29 9.49 3.45 -2.69
N GLN A 30 8.87 2.84 -3.69
CA GLN A 30 7.68 2.01 -3.49
C GLN A 30 7.95 0.83 -2.56
N GLY A 31 8.99 0.05 -2.83
CA GLY A 31 9.34 -1.11 -2.01
C GLY A 31 9.66 -0.75 -0.56
N LEU A 32 10.34 0.39 -0.33
CA LEU A 32 10.66 0.88 1.00
C LEU A 32 9.42 1.41 1.76
N THR A 33 8.46 2.02 1.07
CA THR A 33 7.37 2.77 1.71
C THR A 33 6.04 2.03 1.77
N GLU A 34 5.83 0.97 0.97
CA GLU A 34 4.55 0.25 0.86
C GLU A 34 4.07 -0.33 2.19
N PHE A 35 4.98 -0.91 2.97
CA PHE A 35 4.65 -1.54 4.25
C PHE A 35 4.84 -0.63 5.46
N LEU A 36 5.61 0.45 5.32
CA LEU A 36 5.76 1.45 6.37
C LEU A 36 4.48 2.29 6.50
N PRO A 37 4.10 2.72 7.69
CA PRO A 37 2.90 3.54 7.89
C PRO A 37 3.14 5.01 7.51
N ILE A 38 3.74 5.28 6.31
CA ILE A 38 4.20 6.61 5.87
C ILE A 38 3.65 7.08 4.53
N SER A 39 2.81 6.27 3.86
CA SER A 39 2.15 6.55 2.57
C SER A 39 3.09 6.50 1.35
N SER A 40 3.15 5.34 0.68
CA SER A 40 3.89 5.17 -0.58
C SER A 40 3.40 6.11 -1.69
N SER A 41 2.08 6.30 -1.82
CA SER A 41 1.51 7.22 -2.80
C SER A 41 1.98 8.67 -2.61
N GLY A 42 2.09 9.13 -1.37
CA GLY A 42 2.61 10.48 -1.07
C GLY A 42 4.07 10.65 -1.52
N HIS A 43 4.89 9.61 -1.37
CA HIS A 43 6.29 9.64 -1.78
C HIS A 43 6.47 9.61 -3.30
N LEU A 44 5.67 8.79 -3.99
CA LEU A 44 5.72 8.70 -5.45
C LEU A 44 5.31 10.03 -6.09
N ILE A 45 4.20 10.63 -5.63
CA ILE A 45 3.75 11.95 -6.10
C ILE A 45 4.83 13.01 -5.86
N LEU A 46 5.38 13.08 -4.63
CA LEU A 46 6.42 14.03 -4.31
C LEU A 46 7.66 13.84 -5.20
N LEU A 47 8.10 12.61 -5.41
CA LEU A 47 9.29 12.32 -6.21
C LEU A 47 9.09 12.71 -7.68
N THR A 48 7.95 12.34 -8.28
CA THR A 48 7.64 12.69 -9.67
C THR A 48 7.51 14.20 -9.87
N ASP A 49 6.83 14.90 -8.98
CA ASP A 49 6.65 16.34 -9.06
C ASP A 49 7.97 17.12 -8.85
N LEU A 50 8.77 16.76 -7.82
CA LEU A 50 10.05 17.42 -7.54
C LEU A 50 11.08 17.24 -8.66
N MET A 51 11.09 16.06 -9.29
CA MET A 51 12.03 15.75 -10.35
C MET A 51 11.51 16.12 -11.74
N GLY A 52 10.26 16.58 -11.85
CA GLY A 52 9.61 16.83 -13.14
C GLY A 52 9.51 15.57 -14.00
N TRP A 53 9.37 14.39 -13.37
CA TRP A 53 9.29 13.14 -14.09
C TRP A 53 7.88 12.89 -14.61
N PRO A 54 7.75 12.23 -15.76
CA PRO A 54 6.44 11.81 -16.26
C PRO A 54 5.80 10.77 -15.35
N ASP A 55 4.48 10.63 -15.46
CA ASP A 55 3.76 9.54 -14.78
C ASP A 55 4.33 8.18 -15.23
N GLN A 56 4.58 7.30 -14.26
CA GLN A 56 5.21 6.00 -14.49
C GLN A 56 4.34 5.01 -15.28
N GLY A 57 3.07 5.30 -15.41
CA GLY A 57 2.10 4.47 -16.12
C GLY A 57 1.63 3.23 -15.35
N LEU A 58 0.47 2.73 -15.81
CA LEU A 58 -0.25 1.65 -15.13
C LEU A 58 0.53 0.33 -15.09
N ALA A 59 1.23 -0.02 -16.18
CA ALA A 59 1.98 -1.27 -16.27
C ALA A 59 3.13 -1.33 -15.25
N PHE A 60 3.82 -0.21 -15.06
CA PHE A 60 4.87 -0.09 -14.05
C PHE A 60 4.31 -0.21 -12.63
N ASP A 61 3.22 0.49 -12.32
CA ASP A 61 2.53 0.40 -11.03
C ASP A 61 2.14 -1.06 -10.70
N VAL A 62 1.57 -1.78 -11.68
CA VAL A 62 1.21 -3.20 -11.53
C VAL A 62 2.43 -4.04 -11.20
N ALA A 63 3.53 -3.86 -11.94
CA ALA A 63 4.75 -4.64 -11.73
C ALA A 63 5.34 -4.42 -10.34
N VAL A 64 5.41 -3.18 -9.87
CA VAL A 64 5.99 -2.85 -8.57
C VAL A 64 5.13 -3.35 -7.41
N HIS A 65 3.81 -3.22 -7.51
CA HIS A 65 2.88 -3.79 -6.52
C HIS A 65 2.93 -5.32 -6.52
N PHE A 66 3.10 -5.96 -7.68
CA PHE A 66 3.30 -7.40 -7.75
C PHE A 66 4.62 -7.81 -7.06
N GLY A 67 5.70 -7.05 -7.22
CA GLY A 67 6.95 -7.24 -6.49
C GLY A 67 6.75 -7.18 -4.97
N THR A 68 6.06 -6.16 -4.46
CA THR A 68 5.76 -6.04 -3.03
C THR A 68 4.84 -7.16 -2.52
N LEU A 69 3.91 -7.65 -3.35
CA LEU A 69 3.10 -8.84 -3.05
C LEU A 69 3.98 -10.09 -2.89
N LEU A 70 4.93 -10.33 -3.79
CA LEU A 70 5.87 -11.44 -3.66
C LEU A 70 6.69 -11.36 -2.37
N ALA A 71 7.09 -10.15 -1.96
CA ALA A 71 7.82 -9.93 -0.71
C ALA A 71 7.00 -10.38 0.50
N VAL A 72 5.75 -9.93 0.63
CA VAL A 72 4.92 -10.27 1.79
C VAL A 72 4.54 -11.75 1.80
N LEU A 73 4.29 -12.35 0.65
CA LEU A 73 4.08 -13.80 0.52
C LEU A 73 5.31 -14.58 0.98
N ALA A 74 6.50 -14.19 0.54
CA ALA A 74 7.75 -14.85 0.94
C ALA A 74 8.05 -14.67 2.43
N TYR A 75 7.81 -13.48 2.99
CA TYR A 75 8.04 -13.19 4.40
C TYR A 75 7.13 -14.02 5.30
N PHE A 76 5.84 -14.03 5.02
CA PHE A 76 4.82 -14.73 5.81
C PHE A 76 4.51 -16.15 5.30
N ARG A 77 5.40 -16.77 4.51
CA ARG A 77 5.16 -18.11 3.92
C ARG A 77 4.78 -19.19 4.94
N ARG A 78 5.31 -19.09 6.16
CA ARG A 78 4.99 -20.05 7.24
C ARG A 78 3.58 -19.82 7.78
N ASP A 79 3.21 -18.58 8.03
CA ASP A 79 1.85 -18.19 8.47
C ASP A 79 0.83 -18.59 7.40
N LEU A 80 1.11 -18.33 6.12
CA LEU A 80 0.24 -18.68 5.00
C LEU A 80 0.09 -20.19 4.83
N SER A 81 1.16 -20.96 4.99
CA SER A 81 1.08 -22.42 4.93
C SER A 81 0.24 -22.98 6.08
N ALA A 82 0.36 -22.44 7.29
CA ALA A 82 -0.46 -22.83 8.43
C ALA A 82 -1.94 -22.47 8.24
N ILE A 83 -2.23 -21.28 7.72
CA ILE A 83 -3.59 -20.84 7.36
C ILE A 83 -4.21 -21.80 6.33
N LEU A 84 -3.47 -22.11 5.26
CA LEU A 84 -3.95 -23.01 4.21
C LEU A 84 -4.20 -24.43 4.74
N GLN A 85 -3.28 -24.95 5.56
CA GLN A 85 -3.47 -26.25 6.21
C GLN A 85 -4.71 -26.24 7.12
N GLY A 86 -4.94 -25.19 7.90
CA GLY A 86 -6.12 -25.05 8.74
C GLY A 86 -7.42 -25.06 7.94
N TRP A 87 -7.44 -24.41 6.78
CA TRP A 87 -8.60 -24.46 5.87
C TRP A 87 -8.80 -25.85 5.26
N LEU A 88 -7.72 -26.52 4.85
CA LEU A 88 -7.81 -27.88 4.31
C LEU A 88 -8.33 -28.89 5.35
N ILE A 89 -7.91 -28.77 6.62
CA ILE A 89 -8.42 -29.59 7.73
C ILE A 89 -9.93 -29.37 7.88
N ARG A 90 -10.38 -28.12 7.89
CA ARG A 90 -11.80 -27.78 8.01
C ARG A 90 -12.62 -28.29 6.83
N LEU A 91 -12.10 -28.18 5.60
CA LEU A 91 -12.77 -28.69 4.39
C LEU A 91 -12.91 -30.23 4.42
N ARG A 92 -12.02 -30.93 5.11
CA ARG A 92 -12.07 -32.38 5.29
C ARG A 92 -12.92 -32.81 6.52
N GLY A 93 -13.66 -31.89 7.12
CA GLY A 93 -14.55 -32.18 8.27
C GLY A 93 -13.86 -32.17 9.62
N GLY A 94 -12.59 -31.71 9.73
CA GLY A 94 -11.88 -31.54 10.99
C GLY A 94 -12.21 -30.22 11.70
N ASP A 95 -11.71 -30.07 12.92
CA ASP A 95 -11.92 -28.88 13.74
C ASP A 95 -11.22 -27.65 13.17
N SER A 96 -11.78 -26.48 13.47
CA SER A 96 -11.20 -25.19 13.07
C SER A 96 -9.91 -24.94 13.86
N THR A 97 -8.78 -24.79 13.15
CA THR A 97 -7.51 -24.40 13.77
C THR A 97 -7.45 -22.89 14.02
N PRO A 98 -6.64 -22.41 14.98
CA PRO A 98 -6.44 -20.97 15.20
C PRO A 98 -5.94 -20.24 13.97
N GLU A 99 -5.04 -20.86 13.18
CA GLU A 99 -4.50 -20.30 11.95
C GLU A 99 -5.55 -20.26 10.83
N GLY A 100 -6.36 -21.30 10.70
CA GLY A 100 -7.49 -21.30 9.76
C GLY A 100 -8.51 -20.22 10.09
N ARG A 101 -8.77 -19.96 11.38
CA ARG A 101 -9.59 -18.84 11.84
C ARG A 101 -8.96 -17.49 11.49
N LEU A 102 -7.65 -17.32 11.69
CA LEU A 102 -6.93 -16.10 11.30
C LEU A 102 -7.11 -15.81 9.81
N GLY A 103 -7.01 -16.84 8.96
CA GLY A 103 -7.28 -16.70 7.52
C GLY A 103 -8.71 -16.22 7.22
N GLY A 104 -9.71 -16.71 7.96
CA GLY A 104 -11.09 -16.23 7.90
C GLY A 104 -11.22 -14.75 8.29
N LEU A 105 -10.54 -14.32 9.35
CA LEU A 105 -10.51 -12.92 9.79
C LEU A 105 -9.87 -11.99 8.74
N ILE A 106 -8.79 -12.45 8.07
CA ILE A 106 -8.17 -11.73 6.95
C ILE A 106 -9.16 -11.58 5.79
N ALA A 107 -9.88 -12.65 5.44
CA ALA A 107 -10.89 -12.59 4.38
C ALA A 107 -12.02 -11.61 4.73
N ILE A 108 -12.58 -11.68 5.94
CA ILE A 108 -13.63 -10.77 6.42
C ILE A 108 -13.16 -9.32 6.36
N SER A 109 -11.94 -9.02 6.85
CA SER A 109 -11.39 -7.67 6.88
C SER A 109 -11.06 -7.10 5.48
N THR A 110 -10.94 -7.96 4.48
CA THR A 110 -10.69 -7.56 3.09
C THR A 110 -11.96 -7.09 2.40
N VAL A 111 -13.13 -7.66 2.72
CA VAL A 111 -14.40 -7.37 2.02
C VAL A 111 -14.74 -5.88 1.97
N PRO A 112 -14.68 -5.09 3.06
CA PRO A 112 -15.06 -3.68 3.03
C PRO A 112 -14.25 -2.86 2.03
N VAL A 113 -12.93 -3.04 1.96
CA VAL A 113 -12.07 -2.27 1.05
C VAL A 113 -12.26 -2.69 -0.41
N LEU A 114 -12.57 -3.95 -0.69
CA LEU A 114 -12.93 -4.39 -2.05
C LEU A 114 -14.22 -3.73 -2.52
N ILE A 115 -15.25 -3.70 -1.67
CA ILE A 115 -16.50 -3.01 -1.97
C ILE A 115 -16.24 -1.51 -2.16
N GLY A 116 -15.50 -0.88 -1.23
CA GLY A 116 -15.13 0.53 -1.32
C GLY A 116 -14.35 0.86 -2.60
N GLY A 117 -13.39 0.02 -2.98
CA GLY A 117 -12.60 0.18 -4.20
C GLY A 117 -13.44 0.10 -5.47
N LEU A 118 -14.39 -0.84 -5.53
CA LEU A 118 -15.31 -0.97 -6.67
C LEU A 118 -16.29 0.20 -6.79
N LEU A 119 -16.78 0.73 -5.66
CA LEU A 119 -17.76 1.81 -5.65
C LEU A 119 -17.16 3.20 -5.79
N LEU A 120 -15.97 3.42 -5.24
CA LEU A 120 -15.36 4.75 -5.09
C LEU A 120 -14.10 4.94 -5.95
N GLY A 121 -13.53 3.87 -6.54
CA GLY A 121 -12.22 3.90 -7.20
C GLY A 121 -12.09 5.00 -8.25
N SER A 122 -13.06 5.13 -9.15
CA SER A 122 -13.03 6.16 -10.20
C SER A 122 -13.11 7.59 -9.64
N SER A 123 -13.88 7.80 -8.57
CA SER A 123 -14.00 9.12 -7.93
C SER A 123 -12.74 9.47 -7.14
N VAL A 124 -12.09 8.48 -6.53
CA VAL A 124 -10.82 8.66 -5.81
C VAL A 124 -9.72 9.12 -6.76
N ASP A 125 -9.59 8.48 -7.91
CA ASP A 125 -8.55 8.78 -8.90
C ASP A 125 -8.71 10.18 -9.51
N THR A 126 -9.93 10.67 -9.68
CA THR A 126 -10.19 11.96 -10.34
C THR A 126 -10.21 13.14 -9.37
N VAL A 127 -10.73 12.96 -8.14
CA VAL A 127 -10.98 14.08 -7.21
C VAL A 127 -9.92 14.18 -6.12
N LEU A 128 -9.41 13.04 -5.62
CA LEU A 128 -8.55 12.99 -4.43
C LEU A 128 -7.05 12.92 -4.73
N ARG A 129 -6.64 12.79 -5.98
CA ARG A 129 -5.20 12.82 -6.39
C ARG A 129 -4.60 14.23 -6.40
N ASN A 130 -5.02 15.08 -5.48
CA ASN A 130 -4.50 16.43 -5.33
C ASN A 130 -3.38 16.42 -4.27
N PRO A 131 -2.20 17.01 -4.51
CA PRO A 131 -1.10 17.09 -3.55
C PRO A 131 -1.49 17.67 -2.19
N LEU A 132 -2.40 18.65 -2.16
CA LEU A 132 -2.92 19.22 -0.92
C LEU A 132 -3.72 18.20 -0.10
N VAL A 133 -4.55 17.37 -0.77
CA VAL A 133 -5.27 16.28 -0.12
C VAL A 133 -4.27 15.29 0.47
N VAL A 134 -3.24 14.91 -0.29
CA VAL A 134 -2.18 13.98 0.15
C VAL A 134 -1.45 14.54 1.38
N ALA A 135 -1.12 15.84 1.39
CA ALA A 135 -0.47 16.49 2.52
C ALA A 135 -1.33 16.46 3.78
N LEU A 136 -2.59 16.91 3.67
CA LEU A 136 -3.53 16.94 4.78
C LEU A 136 -3.84 15.56 5.34
N THR A 137 -4.08 14.58 4.49
CA THR A 137 -4.35 13.19 4.93
C THR A 137 -3.11 12.54 5.53
N THR A 138 -1.90 12.83 5.01
CA THR A 138 -0.65 12.36 5.60
C THR A 138 -0.50 12.86 7.03
N ILE A 139 -0.77 14.14 7.31
CA ILE A 139 -0.73 14.71 8.66
C ILE A 139 -1.85 14.11 9.52
N ALA A 140 -3.10 14.18 9.06
CA ALA A 140 -4.27 13.75 9.84
C ALA A 140 -4.16 12.28 10.28
N PHE A 141 -3.84 11.38 9.36
CA PHE A 141 -3.68 9.96 9.68
C PHE A 141 -2.35 9.63 10.37
N GLY A 142 -1.35 10.51 10.32
CA GLY A 142 -0.20 10.48 11.21
C GLY A 142 -0.60 10.73 12.66
N LEU A 143 -1.44 11.73 12.90
CA LEU A 143 -1.99 12.03 14.23
C LEU A 143 -2.94 10.92 14.73
N VAL A 144 -3.76 10.34 13.86
CA VAL A 144 -4.60 9.16 14.20
C VAL A 144 -3.74 7.98 14.63
N LEU A 145 -2.63 7.71 13.95
CA LEU A 145 -1.70 6.65 14.33
C LEU A 145 -1.07 6.91 15.70
N TRP A 146 -0.63 8.13 15.95
CA TRP A 146 -0.12 8.54 17.27
C TRP A 146 -1.16 8.37 18.37
N TRP A 147 -2.37 8.88 18.15
CA TRP A 147 -3.47 8.77 19.10
C TRP A 147 -3.81 7.32 19.42
N ALA A 148 -3.94 6.47 18.40
CA ALA A 148 -4.25 5.05 18.57
C ALA A 148 -3.18 4.30 19.37
N ASP A 149 -1.89 4.60 19.14
CA ASP A 149 -0.82 4.00 19.93
C ASP A 149 -0.78 4.54 21.36
N ALA A 150 -1.05 5.83 21.58
CA ALA A 150 -1.04 6.44 22.90
C ALA A 150 -2.19 5.95 23.80
N THR A 151 -3.37 5.73 23.23
CA THR A 151 -4.59 5.37 23.98
C THR A 151 -4.89 3.89 24.00
N GLY A 152 -4.37 3.10 23.02
CA GLY A 152 -4.58 1.66 22.93
C GLY A 152 -4.02 0.90 24.13
N SER A 153 -4.73 -0.13 24.60
CA SER A 153 -4.28 -0.96 25.74
C SER A 153 -3.04 -1.79 25.44
N ARG A 154 -2.82 -2.15 24.15
CA ARG A 154 -1.68 -2.93 23.62
C ARG A 154 -1.45 -4.28 24.33
N LYS A 155 -2.52 -4.92 24.77
CA LYS A 155 -2.46 -6.18 25.54
C LYS A 155 -2.93 -7.41 24.77
N ARG A 156 -3.63 -7.19 23.64
CA ARG A 156 -4.25 -8.29 22.88
C ARG A 156 -3.31 -8.79 21.79
N GLN A 157 -3.17 -10.10 21.72
CA GLN A 157 -2.38 -10.80 20.70
C GLN A 157 -3.25 -11.29 19.54
N ILE A 158 -2.60 -11.79 18.48
CA ILE A 158 -3.25 -12.16 17.21
C ILE A 158 -4.37 -13.21 17.38
N MET A 159 -4.22 -14.14 18.31
CA MET A 159 -5.23 -15.16 18.59
C MET A 159 -6.45 -14.63 19.35
N ALA A 160 -6.36 -13.43 19.92
CA ALA A 160 -7.47 -12.75 20.61
C ALA A 160 -8.32 -11.89 19.64
N LEU A 161 -7.97 -11.84 18.35
CA LEU A 161 -8.78 -11.18 17.33
C LEU A 161 -10.16 -11.82 17.20
N THR A 162 -11.19 -10.97 17.09
CA THR A 162 -12.58 -11.37 16.88
C THR A 162 -13.05 -10.99 15.48
N ASP A 163 -14.17 -11.56 15.05
CA ASP A 163 -14.81 -11.20 13.77
C ASP A 163 -15.19 -9.71 13.75
N ARG A 164 -15.62 -9.16 14.90
CA ARG A 164 -15.89 -7.73 15.06
C ARG A 164 -14.64 -6.89 14.82
N ASP A 165 -13.50 -7.29 15.37
CA ASP A 165 -12.23 -6.58 15.15
C ASP A 165 -11.87 -6.60 13.66
N ALA A 166 -12.01 -7.75 13.00
CA ALA A 166 -11.72 -7.89 11.58
C ALA A 166 -12.59 -6.97 10.72
N VAL A 167 -13.90 -6.90 11.00
CA VAL A 167 -14.83 -5.98 10.32
C VAL A 167 -14.42 -4.53 10.55
N LEU A 168 -14.15 -4.12 11.80
CA LEU A 168 -13.78 -2.74 12.13
C LEU A 168 -12.47 -2.32 11.47
N ILE A 169 -11.43 -3.19 11.50
CA ILE A 169 -10.16 -2.92 10.81
C ILE A 169 -10.39 -2.86 9.28
N GLY A 170 -11.24 -3.75 8.74
CA GLY A 170 -11.61 -3.73 7.32
C GLY A 170 -12.34 -2.47 6.89
N ILE A 171 -13.28 -1.96 7.72
CA ILE A 171 -13.95 -0.68 7.47
C ILE A 171 -12.92 0.48 7.52
N ALA A 172 -12.05 0.49 8.52
CA ALA A 172 -10.97 1.49 8.61
C ALA A 172 -10.06 1.43 7.37
N GLN A 173 -9.82 0.25 6.82
CA GLN A 173 -9.02 0.08 5.61
C GLN A 173 -9.62 0.77 4.38
N VAL A 174 -10.94 0.98 4.30
CA VAL A 174 -11.57 1.73 3.19
C VAL A 174 -11.00 3.15 3.08
N LEU A 175 -10.63 3.76 4.22
CA LEU A 175 -9.99 5.08 4.22
C LEU A 175 -8.63 5.08 3.51
N SER A 176 -8.00 3.93 3.34
CA SER A 176 -6.74 3.83 2.58
C SER A 176 -6.89 4.11 1.08
N LEU A 177 -8.09 4.12 0.56
CA LEU A 177 -8.38 4.57 -0.81
C LEU A 177 -8.05 6.05 -1.00
N ILE A 178 -8.13 6.85 0.07
CA ILE A 178 -7.78 8.28 0.02
C ILE A 178 -6.25 8.39 -0.01
N PRO A 179 -5.65 9.00 -1.06
CA PRO A 179 -4.21 9.18 -1.16
C PRO A 179 -3.64 9.91 0.08
N GLY A 180 -2.45 9.51 0.51
CA GLY A 180 -1.84 10.07 1.73
C GLY A 180 -2.20 9.34 3.04
N THR A 181 -3.31 8.61 3.09
CA THR A 181 -3.75 7.90 4.31
C THR A 181 -2.76 6.84 4.77
N SER A 182 -2.15 6.09 3.86
CA SER A 182 -1.36 4.87 4.10
C SER A 182 -2.23 3.68 4.55
N ARG A 183 -2.30 2.64 3.72
CA ARG A 183 -3.05 1.42 4.04
C ARG A 183 -2.51 0.75 5.31
N SER A 184 -1.19 0.54 5.39
CA SER A 184 -0.54 -0.01 6.59
C SER A 184 -0.74 0.88 7.82
N GLY A 185 -0.72 2.21 7.64
CA GLY A 185 -0.94 3.18 8.72
C GLY A 185 -2.33 3.10 9.31
N ILE A 186 -3.38 3.08 8.49
CA ILE A 186 -4.77 3.07 8.99
C ILE A 186 -5.16 1.72 9.61
N THR A 187 -4.74 0.60 9.01
CA THR A 187 -5.02 -0.74 9.56
C THR A 187 -4.27 -0.98 10.87
N LEU A 188 -3.01 -0.51 10.96
CA LEU A 188 -2.23 -0.50 12.20
C LEU A 188 -2.92 0.34 13.27
N SER A 189 -3.36 1.57 12.94
CA SER A 189 -4.08 2.46 13.86
C SER A 189 -5.36 1.82 14.38
N ALA A 190 -6.16 1.20 13.53
CA ALA A 190 -7.37 0.50 13.92
C ALA A 190 -7.07 -0.67 14.86
N GLY A 191 -6.06 -1.49 14.55
CA GLY A 191 -5.63 -2.59 15.42
C GLY A 191 -5.19 -2.11 16.80
N LEU A 192 -4.38 -1.06 16.87
CA LEU A 192 -3.93 -0.44 18.13
C LEU A 192 -5.09 0.12 18.95
N ALA A 193 -6.02 0.83 18.30
CA ALA A 193 -7.22 1.38 18.97
C ALA A 193 -8.12 0.28 19.54
N LEU A 194 -8.15 -0.90 18.93
CA LEU A 194 -8.85 -2.10 19.43
C LEU A 194 -8.05 -2.85 20.51
N GLY A 195 -6.89 -2.33 20.91
CA GLY A 195 -6.09 -2.84 22.00
C GLY A 195 -5.11 -3.96 21.62
N LEU A 196 -4.88 -4.20 20.34
CA LEU A 196 -3.82 -5.11 19.90
C LEU A 196 -2.44 -4.56 20.28
N ASP A 197 -1.47 -5.44 20.58
CA ASP A 197 -0.09 -5.02 20.69
C ASP A 197 0.48 -4.59 19.31
N ARG A 198 1.58 -3.86 19.31
CA ARG A 198 2.15 -3.26 18.10
C ARG A 198 2.57 -4.29 17.06
N SER A 199 3.19 -5.38 17.52
CA SER A 199 3.64 -6.48 16.65
C SER A 199 2.45 -7.20 16.01
N THR A 200 1.44 -7.50 16.79
CA THR A 200 0.19 -8.13 16.35
C THR A 200 -0.54 -7.25 15.32
N ALA A 201 -0.73 -5.97 15.64
CA ALA A 201 -1.41 -5.04 14.73
C ALA A 201 -0.67 -4.89 13.40
N ALA A 202 0.68 -4.82 13.43
CA ALA A 202 1.52 -4.78 12.24
C ALA A 202 1.45 -6.07 11.42
N ARG A 203 1.56 -7.24 12.07
CA ARG A 203 1.47 -8.55 11.39
C ARG A 203 0.11 -8.75 10.73
N PHE A 204 -0.98 -8.44 11.43
CA PHE A 204 -2.33 -8.53 10.87
C PHE A 204 -2.51 -7.58 9.68
N SER A 205 -2.04 -6.32 9.80
CA SER A 205 -2.03 -5.34 8.71
C SER A 205 -1.30 -5.87 7.47
N PHE A 206 -0.15 -6.53 7.63
CA PHE A 206 0.63 -7.07 6.52
C PHE A 206 -0.01 -8.31 5.89
N LEU A 207 -0.60 -9.18 6.69
CA LEU A 207 -1.35 -10.32 6.17
C LEU A 207 -2.59 -9.89 5.38
N MET A 208 -3.32 -8.85 5.87
CA MET A 208 -4.42 -8.23 5.13
C MET A 208 -3.98 -7.59 3.80
N ALA A 209 -2.72 -7.14 3.70
CA ALA A 209 -2.18 -6.57 2.48
C ALA A 209 -2.23 -7.56 1.31
N ILE A 210 -2.04 -8.85 1.58
CA ILE A 210 -1.93 -9.89 0.54
C ILE A 210 -3.18 -9.91 -0.36
N PRO A 211 -4.40 -10.17 0.16
CA PRO A 211 -5.58 -10.19 -0.69
C PRO A 211 -5.91 -8.83 -1.30
N VAL A 212 -5.61 -7.72 -0.62
CA VAL A 212 -5.89 -6.37 -1.12
C VAL A 212 -4.96 -6.01 -2.28
N ILE A 213 -3.64 -6.21 -2.14
CA ILE A 213 -2.68 -5.93 -3.22
C ILE A 213 -2.95 -6.86 -4.42
N LEU A 214 -3.25 -8.13 -4.16
CA LEU A 214 -3.62 -9.07 -5.22
C LEU A 214 -4.85 -8.56 -6.00
N ALA A 215 -5.93 -8.20 -5.30
CA ALA A 215 -7.14 -7.69 -5.92
C ALA A 215 -6.89 -6.38 -6.69
N ALA A 216 -6.14 -5.45 -6.12
CA ALA A 216 -5.78 -4.19 -6.77
C ALA A 216 -4.92 -4.43 -8.03
N THR A 217 -3.95 -5.36 -7.96
CA THR A 217 -3.12 -5.75 -9.11
C THR A 217 -3.97 -6.36 -10.21
N LEU A 218 -4.85 -7.31 -9.87
CA LEU A 218 -5.77 -7.93 -10.84
C LEU A 218 -6.71 -6.90 -11.47
N TYR A 219 -7.28 -5.99 -10.67
CA TYR A 219 -8.13 -4.92 -11.18
C TYR A 219 -7.39 -4.02 -12.16
N LYS A 220 -6.18 -3.56 -11.81
CA LYS A 220 -5.34 -2.74 -12.69
C LYS A 220 -4.94 -3.48 -13.98
N LEU A 221 -4.70 -4.80 -13.93
CA LEU A 221 -4.43 -5.61 -15.11
C LEU A 221 -5.58 -5.57 -16.13
N THR A 222 -6.83 -5.46 -15.70
CA THR A 222 -7.98 -5.35 -16.62
C THR A 222 -8.02 -4.01 -17.37
N GLY A 223 -7.35 -2.99 -16.86
CA GLY A 223 -7.22 -1.67 -17.49
C GLY A 223 -6.05 -1.56 -18.47
N LEU A 224 -5.17 -2.56 -18.55
CA LEU A 224 -4.03 -2.54 -19.48
C LEU A 224 -4.51 -2.78 -20.91
N HIS A 225 -4.10 -1.89 -21.83
CA HIS A 225 -4.40 -1.96 -23.25
C HIS A 225 -3.09 -1.93 -24.05
N GLY A 226 -3.13 -2.32 -25.33
CA GLY A 226 -1.98 -2.63 -26.18
C GLY A 226 -0.75 -1.70 -26.10
N ASN A 227 -0.92 -0.39 -25.93
CA ASN A 227 0.19 0.56 -25.82
C ASN A 227 0.84 0.62 -24.43
N ASP A 228 0.16 0.14 -23.38
CA ASP A 228 0.71 0.13 -22.01
C ASP A 228 1.87 -0.85 -21.85
N PHE A 229 2.00 -1.80 -22.80
CA PHE A 229 3.11 -2.76 -22.86
C PHE A 229 4.33 -2.25 -23.63
N ALA A 230 4.38 -0.97 -24.02
CA ALA A 230 5.55 -0.36 -24.65
C ALA A 230 6.76 -0.27 -23.70
N VAL A 231 6.55 -0.44 -22.39
CA VAL A 231 7.63 -0.54 -21.41
C VAL A 231 8.40 -1.85 -21.61
N ALA A 232 9.72 -1.76 -21.70
CA ALA A 232 10.56 -2.93 -21.90
C ALA A 232 10.35 -3.96 -20.77
N TRP A 233 10.02 -5.20 -21.11
CA TRP A 233 9.81 -6.29 -20.16
C TRP A 233 10.97 -6.47 -19.18
N THR A 234 12.20 -6.15 -19.61
CA THR A 234 13.40 -6.16 -18.77
C THR A 234 13.28 -5.14 -17.62
N VAL A 235 12.78 -3.92 -17.89
CA VAL A 235 12.59 -2.87 -16.87
C VAL A 235 11.53 -3.29 -15.86
N LEU A 236 10.41 -3.85 -16.34
CA LEU A 236 9.35 -4.38 -15.47
C LEU A 236 9.87 -5.54 -14.60
N GLY A 237 10.60 -6.49 -15.19
CA GLY A 237 11.17 -7.63 -14.46
C GLY A 237 12.17 -7.21 -13.38
N ILE A 238 13.08 -6.30 -13.70
CA ILE A 238 14.01 -5.70 -12.74
C ILE A 238 13.22 -4.97 -11.64
N GLY A 239 12.20 -4.20 -12.02
CA GLY A 239 11.31 -3.50 -11.09
C GLY A 239 10.66 -4.44 -10.08
N VAL A 240 10.09 -5.56 -10.53
CA VAL A 240 9.50 -6.59 -9.65
C VAL A 240 10.52 -7.12 -8.65
N VAL A 241 11.73 -7.47 -9.10
CA VAL A 241 12.77 -8.04 -8.23
C VAL A 241 13.23 -7.02 -7.17
N PHE A 242 13.54 -5.79 -7.57
CA PHE A 242 13.97 -4.75 -6.63
C PHE A 242 12.87 -4.37 -5.65
N ALA A 243 11.61 -4.25 -6.09
CA ALA A 243 10.47 -4.03 -5.21
C ALA A 243 10.31 -5.19 -4.21
N ALA A 244 10.45 -6.44 -4.67
CA ALA A 244 10.34 -7.61 -3.79
C ALA A 244 11.44 -7.63 -2.73
N VAL A 245 12.71 -7.41 -3.13
CA VAL A 245 13.85 -7.45 -2.21
C VAL A 245 13.77 -6.31 -1.19
N SER A 246 13.54 -5.07 -1.63
CA SER A 246 13.44 -3.90 -0.75
C SER A 246 12.27 -4.03 0.22
N ALA A 247 11.08 -4.44 -0.25
CA ALA A 247 9.93 -4.66 0.59
C ALA A 247 10.13 -5.80 1.61
N PHE A 248 10.76 -6.91 1.21
CA PHE A 248 11.08 -8.01 2.13
C PHE A 248 11.98 -7.56 3.28
N MET A 249 13.02 -6.80 2.98
CA MET A 249 13.92 -6.24 4.00
C MET A 249 13.19 -5.27 4.94
N VAL A 250 12.35 -4.41 4.37
CA VAL A 250 11.59 -3.40 5.12
C VAL A 250 10.56 -4.04 6.06
N ILE A 251 9.85 -5.09 5.64
CA ILE A 251 8.90 -5.81 6.52
C ILE A 251 9.64 -6.29 7.77
N GLY A 252 10.79 -6.94 7.62
CA GLY A 252 11.57 -7.44 8.75
C GLY A 252 12.14 -6.32 9.63
N LEU A 253 12.62 -5.24 9.01
CA LEU A 253 13.13 -4.07 9.73
C LEU A 253 12.01 -3.37 10.50
N PHE A 254 10.86 -3.13 9.86
CA PHE A 254 9.72 -2.44 10.47
C PHE A 254 9.20 -3.20 11.70
N LEU A 255 9.03 -4.51 11.62
CA LEU A 255 8.55 -5.30 12.77
C LEU A 255 9.50 -5.18 13.97
N ARG A 256 10.83 -5.13 13.76
CA ARG A 256 11.80 -4.90 14.83
C ARG A 256 11.75 -3.46 15.37
N LEU A 257 11.60 -2.47 14.46
CA LEU A 257 11.58 -1.06 14.85
C LEU A 257 10.32 -0.71 15.65
N ILE A 258 9.15 -1.23 15.25
CA ILE A 258 7.90 -0.94 15.93
C ILE A 258 7.84 -1.51 17.35
N GLU A 259 8.48 -2.66 17.57
CA GLU A 259 8.63 -3.23 18.91
C GLU A 259 9.54 -2.38 19.78
N ARG A 260 10.65 -1.88 19.24
CA ARG A 260 11.67 -1.16 20.00
C ARG A 260 11.32 0.31 20.22
N PHE A 261 10.86 1.01 19.20
CA PHE A 261 10.67 2.47 19.20
C PHE A 261 9.19 2.89 19.11
N GLY A 262 8.28 1.95 18.92
CA GLY A 262 6.86 2.23 18.69
C GLY A 262 6.58 2.92 17.36
N VAL A 263 5.46 3.64 17.30
CA VAL A 263 5.02 4.31 16.06
C VAL A 263 5.57 5.73 15.92
N LEU A 264 6.12 6.31 16.96
CA LEU A 264 6.50 7.73 17.02
C LEU A 264 7.46 8.17 15.89
N PRO A 265 8.50 7.40 15.52
CA PRO A 265 9.37 7.79 14.40
C PRO A 265 8.61 7.96 13.08
N PHE A 266 7.64 7.10 12.82
CA PHE A 266 6.82 7.15 11.61
C PHE A 266 5.82 8.30 11.65
N VAL A 267 5.27 8.61 12.82
CA VAL A 267 4.40 9.78 13.02
C VAL A 267 5.16 11.06 12.74
N LEU A 268 6.33 11.25 13.36
CA LEU A 268 7.16 12.45 13.14
C LEU A 268 7.53 12.59 11.66
N TYR A 269 7.90 11.50 11.01
CA TYR A 269 8.18 11.49 9.58
C TYR A 269 6.97 11.94 8.76
N ARG A 270 5.76 11.44 9.06
CA ARG A 270 4.52 11.87 8.37
C ARG A 270 4.20 13.34 8.56
N LEU A 271 4.40 13.87 9.77
CA LEU A 271 4.18 15.30 10.06
C LEU A 271 5.17 16.16 9.28
N LEU A 272 6.45 15.75 9.22
CA LEU A 272 7.47 16.44 8.43
C LEU A 272 7.16 16.38 6.93
N LEU A 273 6.84 15.20 6.40
CA LEU A 273 6.50 15.01 4.99
C LEU A 273 5.26 15.82 4.62
N GLY A 274 4.18 15.71 5.41
CA GLY A 274 2.95 16.46 5.15
C GLY A 274 3.15 17.97 5.29
N GLY A 275 3.94 18.44 6.27
CA GLY A 275 4.32 19.84 6.41
C GLY A 275 5.15 20.35 5.21
N LEU A 276 6.09 19.56 4.71
CA LEU A 276 6.88 19.88 3.52
C LEU A 276 5.99 19.98 2.27
N LEU A 277 5.06 19.03 2.10
CA LEU A 277 4.10 19.07 1.01
C LEU A 277 3.20 20.31 1.10
N LEU A 278 2.68 20.64 2.27
CA LEU A 278 1.90 21.88 2.45
C LEU A 278 2.70 23.13 2.10
N TYR A 279 3.94 23.21 2.56
CA TYR A 279 4.82 24.35 2.25
C TYR A 279 5.11 24.51 0.76
N TRP A 280 5.18 23.38 0.02
CA TRP A 280 5.51 23.37 -1.41
C TRP A 280 4.31 23.74 -2.30
N TYR A 281 3.08 23.36 -1.89
CA TYR A 281 1.87 23.53 -2.70
C TYR A 281 0.92 24.65 -2.23
N LEU A 282 1.20 25.33 -1.13
CA LEU A 282 0.52 26.55 -0.68
C LEU A 282 1.32 27.79 -1.08
#